data_80999f6ce5a3fbe803f559fb00e886eb
#
_entry.id   80999f6ce5a3fbe803f559fb00e886eb
#
_cell.length_a   1.000
_cell.length_b   1.000
_cell.length_c   1.000
_cell.angle_alpha   90.00
_cell.angle_beta   90.00
_cell.angle_gamma   90.00
#
_symmetry.space_group_name_H-M   'P 1'
#
loop_
_entity.id
_entity.type
_entity.pdbx_description
1 polymer ?
#
loop_
_entity_poly.entity_id
_entity_poly.type
_entity_poly.pdbx_seq_one_letter_code
_entity_poly.pdbx_strand_id
1 'polypeptide(L)'
;MIRAVIDTNITVSGFLFGGLPLKIIHAALARRFEWVTSPVLMNELERVLRSEKFALSDHEIQILTAPILGIAEIVVPEKTINAITRCPADNRVLECAIEGRCSVIVSGDRRDLLSLKRYRHVEIVTARQFFDRI
;
A
#
# COMPACT_ATOMS: atom_id res chain seq x y z
N MET A 1 -2.62 -13.08 12.27
CA MET A 1 -3.09 -11.78 11.74
C MET A 1 -2.53 -11.59 10.33
N ILE A 2 -3.36 -11.13 9.42
CA ILE A 2 -2.94 -10.92 8.03
C ILE A 2 -1.90 -9.82 7.96
N ARG A 3 -0.82 -10.07 7.22
CA ARG A 3 0.22 -9.09 6.91
C ARG A 3 0.02 -8.64 5.46
N ALA A 4 -0.18 -7.35 5.25
CA ALA A 4 -0.55 -6.82 3.94
C ALA A 4 0.24 -5.58 3.57
N VAL A 5 0.54 -5.44 2.27
CA VAL A 5 1.01 -4.20 1.69
C VAL A 5 -0.17 -3.51 1.03
N ILE A 6 -0.33 -2.23 1.30
CA ILE A 6 -1.38 -1.41 0.71
C ILE A 6 -0.76 -0.56 -0.39
N ASP A 7 -1.23 -0.73 -1.61
CA ASP A 7 -0.75 0.06 -2.74
C ASP A 7 -1.03 1.54 -2.50
N THR A 8 -0.11 2.39 -2.90
CA THR A 8 -0.17 3.84 -2.69
C THR A 8 -1.50 4.43 -3.12
N ASN A 9 -2.05 4.01 -4.26
CA ASN A 9 -3.32 4.55 -4.76
C ASN A 9 -4.50 4.28 -3.82
N ILE A 10 -4.50 3.15 -3.14
CA ILE A 10 -5.54 2.85 -2.14
C ILE A 10 -5.42 3.84 -0.97
N THR A 11 -4.20 4.05 -0.48
CA THR A 11 -3.97 4.97 0.65
C THR A 11 -4.36 6.40 0.29
N VAL A 12 -3.94 6.88 -0.90
CA VAL A 12 -4.29 8.22 -1.39
C VAL A 12 -5.82 8.36 -1.48
N SER A 13 -6.49 7.37 -2.07
CA SER A 13 -7.94 7.37 -2.19
C SER A 13 -8.63 7.46 -0.82
N GLY A 14 -8.14 6.73 0.16
CA GLY A 14 -8.69 6.75 1.50
C GLY A 14 -8.54 8.12 2.16
N PHE A 15 -7.38 8.75 2.04
CA PHE A 15 -7.13 10.06 2.62
C PHE A 15 -7.98 11.17 2.00
N LEU A 16 -8.19 11.13 0.68
CA LEU A 16 -8.77 12.23 -0.05
C LEU A 16 -10.26 12.06 -0.33
N PHE A 17 -10.73 10.84 -0.44
CA PHE A 17 -12.11 10.56 -0.85
C PHE A 17 -12.87 9.70 0.15
N GLY A 18 -12.20 9.13 1.14
CA GLY A 18 -12.85 8.28 2.14
C GLY A 18 -13.25 6.92 1.59
N GLY A 19 -14.47 6.51 1.90
CA GLY A 19 -15.02 5.23 1.42
C GLY A 19 -14.31 4.01 1.98
N LEU A 20 -14.34 2.92 1.23
CA LEU A 20 -13.76 1.66 1.63
C LEU A 20 -12.25 1.73 1.88
N PRO A 21 -11.45 2.43 1.05
CA PRO A 21 -10.03 2.62 1.36
C PRO A 21 -9.77 3.24 2.73
N LEU A 22 -10.57 4.23 3.14
CA LEU A 22 -10.43 4.83 4.47
C LEU A 22 -10.77 3.83 5.56
N LYS A 23 -11.77 2.98 5.35
CA LYS A 23 -12.10 1.92 6.31
C LYS A 23 -10.95 0.94 6.49
N ILE A 24 -10.20 0.67 5.44
CA ILE A 24 -8.99 -0.18 5.52
C ILE A 24 -7.92 0.51 6.36
N ILE A 25 -7.70 1.82 6.15
CA ILE A 25 -6.75 2.58 6.97
C ILE A 25 -7.16 2.52 8.45
N HIS A 26 -8.43 2.75 8.74
CA HIS A 26 -8.95 2.67 10.12
C HIS A 26 -8.79 1.27 10.71
N ALA A 27 -8.99 0.23 9.91
CA ALA A 27 -8.80 -1.15 10.35
C ALA A 27 -7.35 -1.41 10.75
N ALA A 28 -6.39 -0.85 10.00
CA ALA A 28 -4.97 -0.96 10.35
C ALA A 28 -4.67 -0.25 11.67
N LEU A 29 -5.21 0.96 11.85
CA LEU A 29 -5.02 1.71 13.09
C LEU A 29 -5.65 1.00 14.29
N ALA A 30 -6.71 0.23 14.07
CA ALA A 30 -7.36 -0.60 15.08
C ALA A 30 -6.68 -1.97 15.22
N ARG A 31 -5.56 -2.19 14.56
CA ARG A 31 -4.77 -3.44 14.64
C ARG A 31 -5.53 -4.68 14.15
N ARG A 32 -6.43 -4.52 13.19
CA ARG A 32 -7.17 -5.66 12.61
C ARG A 32 -6.34 -6.42 11.58
N PHE A 33 -5.28 -5.83 11.08
CA PHE A 33 -4.26 -6.48 10.26
C PHE A 33 -2.92 -5.74 10.46
N GLU A 34 -1.82 -6.33 9.99
CA GLU A 34 -0.51 -5.70 10.06
C GLU A 34 -0.21 -5.04 8.72
N TRP A 35 -0.02 -3.73 8.73
CA TRP A 35 0.39 -2.95 7.56
C TRP A 35 1.90 -3.02 7.44
N VAL A 36 2.38 -3.53 6.29
CA VAL A 36 3.81 -3.58 5.98
C VAL A 36 4.07 -2.60 4.85
N THR A 37 5.11 -1.80 4.99
CA THR A 37 5.51 -0.82 3.97
C THR A 37 7.01 -0.74 3.87
N SER A 38 7.52 0.13 2.99
CA SER A 38 8.94 0.35 2.80
C SER A 38 9.21 1.84 2.62
N PRO A 39 10.47 2.30 2.79
CA PRO A 39 10.80 3.70 2.55
C PRO A 39 10.42 4.16 1.13
N VAL A 40 10.64 3.32 0.13
CA VAL A 40 10.30 3.65 -1.26
C VAL A 40 8.81 3.88 -1.42
N LEU A 41 7.97 3.02 -0.83
CA LEU A 41 6.52 3.16 -0.90
C LEU A 41 6.02 4.39 -0.15
N MET A 42 6.61 4.69 1.01
CA MET A 42 6.24 5.88 1.77
C MET A 42 6.66 7.16 1.02
N ASN A 43 7.83 7.15 0.38
CA ASN A 43 8.26 8.28 -0.43
C ASN A 43 7.32 8.51 -1.62
N GLU A 44 6.87 7.44 -2.26
CA GLU A 44 5.89 7.55 -3.35
C GLU A 44 4.57 8.14 -2.87
N LEU A 45 4.09 7.68 -1.72
CA LEU A 45 2.86 8.22 -1.12
C LEU A 45 2.99 9.72 -0.88
N GLU A 46 4.07 10.16 -0.28
CA GLU A 46 4.32 11.58 -0.03
C GLU A 46 4.41 12.37 -1.32
N ARG A 47 5.11 11.83 -2.33
CA ARG A 47 5.25 12.48 -3.63
C ARG A 47 3.88 12.70 -4.29
N VAL A 48 3.02 11.68 -4.27
CA VAL A 48 1.68 11.79 -4.86
C VAL A 48 0.83 12.82 -4.12
N LEU A 49 0.86 12.80 -2.79
CA LEU A 49 0.11 13.75 -1.96
C LEU A 49 0.60 15.19 -2.16
N ARG A 50 1.89 15.37 -2.48
CA ARG A 50 2.49 16.68 -2.74
C ARG A 50 2.26 17.19 -4.15
N SER A 51 1.76 16.34 -5.06
CA SER A 51 1.57 16.69 -6.46
C SER A 51 0.57 17.83 -6.63
N GLU A 52 0.65 18.53 -7.76
CA GLU A 52 -0.24 19.66 -8.07
C GLU A 52 -1.72 19.28 -8.02
N LYS A 53 -2.05 18.03 -8.34
CA LYS A 53 -3.43 17.54 -8.31
C LYS A 53 -4.06 17.66 -6.93
N PHE A 54 -3.30 17.42 -5.87
CA PHE A 54 -3.79 17.45 -4.50
C PHE A 54 -3.24 18.63 -3.71
N ALA A 55 -2.03 19.08 -4.03
CA ALA A 55 -1.39 20.26 -3.49
C ALA A 55 -1.39 20.33 -1.95
N LEU A 56 -1.15 19.22 -1.29
CA LEU A 56 -1.08 19.20 0.18
C LEU A 56 0.27 19.74 0.65
N SER A 57 0.25 20.50 1.74
CA SER A 57 1.46 21.00 2.37
C SER A 57 2.21 19.88 3.08
N ASP A 58 3.49 20.12 3.40
CA ASP A 58 4.29 19.16 4.17
C ASP A 58 3.65 18.85 5.51
N HIS A 59 3.08 19.87 6.17
CA HIS A 59 2.40 19.68 7.46
C HIS A 59 1.17 18.79 7.33
N GLU A 60 0.36 19.01 6.30
CA GLU A 60 -0.82 18.18 6.05
C GLU A 60 -0.44 16.73 5.74
N ILE A 61 0.61 16.54 4.94
CA ILE A 61 1.12 15.20 4.62
C ILE A 61 1.59 14.50 5.89
N GLN A 62 2.31 15.20 6.75
CA GLN A 62 2.79 14.63 8.01
C GLN A 62 1.63 14.20 8.92
N ILE A 63 0.58 15.00 9.00
CA ILE A 63 -0.62 14.65 9.79
C ILE A 63 -1.25 13.35 9.27
N LEU A 64 -1.30 13.17 7.95
CA LEU A 64 -1.88 11.98 7.33
C LEU A 64 -0.99 10.74 7.48
N THR A 65 0.31 10.90 7.32
CA THR A 65 1.23 9.75 7.26
C THR A 65 1.74 9.30 8.63
N ALA A 66 1.84 10.21 9.61
CA ALA A 66 2.37 9.87 10.92
C ALA A 66 1.65 8.70 11.61
N PRO A 67 0.32 8.62 11.61
CA PRO A 67 -0.35 7.47 12.23
C PRO A 67 0.01 6.14 11.58
N ILE A 68 0.18 6.12 10.24
CA ILE A 68 0.58 4.91 9.52
C ILE A 68 1.99 4.51 9.94
N LEU A 69 2.92 5.46 9.96
CA LEU A 69 4.30 5.19 10.36
C LEU A 69 4.38 4.70 11.82
N GLY A 70 3.43 5.12 12.66
CA GLY A 70 3.37 4.69 14.05
C GLY A 70 2.96 3.23 14.24
N ILE A 71 2.30 2.62 13.26
CA ILE A 71 1.79 1.24 13.39
C ILE A 71 2.37 0.30 12.35
N ALA A 72 2.84 0.79 11.20
CA ALA A 72 3.32 -0.05 10.11
C ALA A 72 4.69 -0.64 10.43
N GLU A 73 4.91 -1.85 9.99
CA GLU A 73 6.24 -2.43 9.94
C GLU A 73 6.94 -1.95 8.68
N ILE A 74 8.13 -1.38 8.84
CA ILE A 74 8.92 -0.87 7.72
C ILE A 74 10.00 -1.88 7.37
N VAL A 75 9.95 -2.37 6.14
CA VAL A 75 10.96 -3.30 5.63
C VAL A 75 11.77 -2.63 4.52
N VAL A 76 13.04 -3.04 4.39
CA VAL A 76 13.93 -2.56 3.33
C VAL A 76 14.27 -3.76 2.45
N PRO A 77 13.61 -3.88 1.27
CA PRO A 77 13.85 -5.02 0.39
C PRO A 77 15.31 -5.07 -0.08
N GLU A 78 15.90 -6.26 -0.05
CA GLU A 78 17.26 -6.49 -0.51
C GLU A 78 17.29 -6.93 -1.98
N LYS A 79 16.22 -7.55 -2.47
CA LYS A 79 16.17 -8.11 -3.82
C LYS A 79 15.32 -7.24 -4.73
N THR A 80 15.75 -7.11 -5.99
CA THR A 80 15.01 -6.42 -7.03
C THR A 80 14.12 -7.40 -7.79
N ILE A 81 12.86 -7.02 -7.99
CA ILE A 81 11.89 -7.81 -8.74
C ILE A 81 11.53 -7.06 -10.02
N ASN A 82 11.46 -7.77 -11.14
CA ASN A 82 11.14 -7.21 -12.45
C ASN A 82 10.00 -7.98 -13.12
N ALA A 83 9.01 -8.39 -12.33
CA ALA A 83 7.87 -9.16 -12.83
C ALA A 83 6.90 -8.31 -13.66
N ILE A 84 6.80 -7.01 -13.36
CA ILE A 84 5.93 -6.07 -14.04
C ILE A 84 6.80 -5.14 -14.88
N THR A 85 6.79 -5.33 -16.20
CA THR A 85 7.64 -4.53 -17.10
C THR A 85 6.98 -3.25 -17.55
N ARG A 86 5.66 -3.21 -17.58
CA ARG A 86 4.88 -2.06 -18.05
C ARG A 86 4.92 -0.88 -17.07
N CYS A 87 4.90 -1.18 -15.78
CA CYS A 87 4.98 -0.18 -14.73
C CYS A 87 5.99 -0.63 -13.68
N PRO A 88 7.28 -0.32 -13.89
CA PRO A 88 8.34 -0.80 -12.98
C PRO A 88 8.14 -0.39 -11.52
N ALA A 89 7.46 0.75 -11.27
CA ALA A 89 7.19 1.19 -9.91
C ALA A 89 6.34 0.17 -9.12
N ASP A 90 5.46 -0.57 -9.80
CA ASP A 90 4.64 -1.60 -9.14
C ASP A 90 5.47 -2.76 -8.62
N ASN A 91 6.65 -3.00 -9.18
CA ASN A 91 7.56 -4.02 -8.67
C ASN A 91 8.02 -3.70 -7.24
N ARG A 92 8.03 -2.43 -6.85
CA ARG A 92 8.40 -2.02 -5.49
C ARG A 92 7.39 -2.52 -4.47
N VAL A 93 6.12 -2.64 -4.89
CA VAL A 93 5.06 -3.22 -4.06
C VAL A 93 5.31 -4.71 -3.86
N LEU A 94 5.66 -5.43 -4.93
CA LEU A 94 6.00 -6.85 -4.85
C LEU A 94 7.22 -7.09 -3.96
N GLU A 95 8.26 -6.29 -4.12
CA GLU A 95 9.48 -6.40 -3.30
C GLU A 95 9.16 -6.25 -1.81
N CYS A 96 8.33 -5.27 -1.47
CA CYS A 96 7.92 -5.03 -0.10
C CYS A 96 7.16 -6.22 0.47
N ALA A 97 6.24 -6.78 -0.30
CA ALA A 97 5.43 -7.91 0.16
C ALA A 97 6.27 -9.16 0.39
N ILE A 98 7.23 -9.43 -0.48
CA ILE A 98 8.12 -10.59 -0.33
C ILE A 98 9.04 -10.39 0.89
N GLU A 99 9.71 -9.25 0.99
CA GLU A 99 10.60 -8.95 2.12
C GLU A 99 9.85 -8.98 3.45
N GLY A 100 8.64 -8.42 3.47
CA GLY A 100 7.80 -8.36 4.67
C GLY A 100 7.06 -9.65 4.99
N ARG A 101 7.22 -10.68 4.18
CA ARG A 101 6.50 -11.97 4.34
C ARG A 101 5.00 -11.76 4.41
N CYS A 102 4.50 -10.91 3.54
CA CYS A 102 3.07 -10.63 3.46
C CYS A 102 2.35 -11.72 2.67
N SER A 103 1.10 -11.97 3.02
CA SER A 103 0.25 -12.89 2.28
C SER A 103 -0.62 -12.16 1.25
N VAL A 104 -0.76 -10.84 1.36
CA VAL A 104 -1.72 -10.06 0.58
C VAL A 104 -1.13 -8.72 0.17
N ILE A 105 -1.43 -8.31 -1.06
CA ILE A 105 -1.27 -6.95 -1.55
C ILE A 105 -2.66 -6.43 -1.89
N VAL A 106 -3.01 -5.23 -1.41
CA VAL A 106 -4.28 -4.57 -1.73
C VAL A 106 -4.02 -3.50 -2.77
N SER A 107 -4.66 -3.60 -3.93
CA SER A 107 -4.46 -2.68 -5.04
C SER A 107 -5.76 -2.37 -5.76
N GLY A 108 -5.80 -1.21 -6.41
CA GLY A 108 -6.86 -0.83 -7.36
C GLY A 108 -6.38 -0.86 -8.80
N ASP A 109 -5.12 -1.23 -9.03
CA ASP A 109 -4.52 -1.25 -10.36
C ASP A 109 -4.89 -2.53 -11.10
N ARG A 110 -5.95 -2.43 -11.92
CA ARG A 110 -6.49 -3.56 -12.67
C ARG A 110 -5.60 -4.00 -13.84
N ARG A 111 -4.72 -3.11 -14.32
CA ARG A 111 -3.90 -3.39 -15.51
C ARG A 111 -2.68 -4.23 -15.19
N ASP A 112 -2.02 -3.91 -14.07
CA ASP A 112 -0.72 -4.50 -13.74
C ASP A 112 -0.79 -5.38 -12.49
N LEU A 113 -0.94 -4.80 -11.31
CA LEU A 113 -0.92 -5.59 -10.07
C LEU A 113 -2.08 -6.57 -9.97
N LEU A 114 -3.33 -6.11 -10.12
CA LEU A 114 -4.49 -7.01 -10.00
C LEU A 114 -4.53 -8.06 -11.10
N SER A 115 -4.00 -7.76 -12.30
CA SER A 115 -3.96 -8.72 -13.39
C SER A 115 -3.04 -9.91 -13.12
N LEU A 116 -2.02 -9.73 -12.27
CA LEU A 116 -1.18 -10.84 -11.81
C LEU A 116 -1.96 -11.83 -10.94
N LYS A 117 -2.95 -11.37 -10.20
CA LYS A 117 -3.75 -12.13 -9.23
C LYS A 117 -2.94 -12.69 -8.07
N ARG A 118 -1.74 -13.15 -8.34
CA ARG A 118 -0.83 -13.75 -7.36
C ARG A 118 0.60 -13.61 -7.85
N TYR A 119 1.49 -13.35 -6.91
CA TYR A 119 2.92 -13.40 -7.15
C TYR A 119 3.54 -14.28 -6.07
N ARG A 120 4.07 -15.45 -6.46
CA ARG A 120 4.53 -16.47 -5.52
C ARG A 120 3.41 -16.79 -4.53
N HIS A 121 3.66 -16.67 -3.23
CA HIS A 121 2.64 -16.92 -2.19
C HIS A 121 1.80 -15.70 -1.86
N VAL A 122 2.05 -14.55 -2.51
CA VAL A 122 1.34 -13.31 -2.23
C VAL A 122 0.14 -13.17 -3.14
N GLU A 123 -1.03 -13.04 -2.57
CA GLU A 123 -2.28 -12.84 -3.29
C GLU A 123 -2.54 -11.34 -3.48
N ILE A 124 -2.94 -10.94 -4.68
CA ILE A 124 -3.21 -9.53 -4.99
C ILE A 124 -4.72 -9.37 -5.11
N VAL A 125 -5.29 -8.53 -4.25
CA VAL A 125 -6.74 -8.41 -4.10
C VAL A 125 -7.21 -6.96 -4.16
N THR A 126 -8.50 -6.78 -4.41
CA THR A 126 -9.13 -5.47 -4.35
C THR A 126 -9.38 -5.06 -2.90
N ALA A 127 -9.68 -3.77 -2.70
CA ALA A 127 -10.06 -3.26 -1.37
C ALA A 127 -11.27 -4.02 -0.81
N ARG A 128 -12.28 -4.31 -1.65
CA ARG A 128 -13.47 -5.04 -1.21
C ARG A 128 -13.12 -6.45 -0.76
N GLN A 129 -12.35 -7.17 -1.57
CA GLN A 129 -11.93 -8.53 -1.23
C GLN A 129 -11.15 -8.56 0.08
N PHE A 130 -10.27 -7.59 0.28
CA PHE A 130 -9.47 -7.52 1.49
C PHE A 130 -10.32 -7.17 2.70
N PHE A 131 -11.19 -6.18 2.59
CA PHE A 131 -12.01 -5.74 3.72
C PHE A 131 -12.92 -6.85 4.22
N ASP A 132 -13.38 -7.71 3.32
CA ASP A 132 -14.22 -8.86 3.68
C ASP A 132 -13.45 -9.92 4.49
N ARG A 133 -12.12 -9.85 4.51
CA ARG A 133 -11.25 -10.80 5.24
C ARG A 133 -10.83 -10.33 6.63
N ILE A 134 -11.04 -9.07 6.91
CA ILE A 134 -10.58 -8.48 8.18
C ILE A 134 -11.72 -8.03 9.09
#